data_3e3f6f4627adceba6a6aa235e67dcc4a
#
_entry.id   3e3f6f4627adceba6a6aa235e67dcc4a
#
_cell.length_a   1.000
_cell.length_b   1.000
_cell.length_c   1.000
_cell.angle_alpha   90.00
_cell.angle_beta   90.00
_cell.angle_gamma   90.00
#
_symmetry.space_group_name_H-M   'P 1'
#
loop_
_entity.id
_entity.type
_entity.pdbx_description
1 polymer ?
#
loop_
_entity_poly.entity_id
_entity_poly.type
_entity_poly.pdbx_seq_one_letter_code
_entity_poly.pdbx_strand_id
1 'polypeptide(L)'
;AGLVLTYMRLFKIGDRVKIGEVFGDVIEKSSLVTRVRTIKNEIISIPNSTVMSSHTINYSSDAPEKGLIIHSTVTIGYDVPWKEMHEALIEAATRTELVLPDPAPFVLQTSLEDFYVAYQINAYIREANKQATIYSNLHQNIQDVCNERGIEILSPHYRAARDGNMSTIPSDYLPKDYEAPSFRVKKD
;
A
#
# COMPACT_ATOMS: atom_id res chain seq x y z
N ALA A 1 -24.90 -31.93 -1.03
CA ALA A 1 -24.48 -31.57 -2.41
C ALA A 1 -24.42 -30.04 -2.61
N GLY A 2 -25.41 -29.28 -2.11
CA GLY A 2 -25.44 -27.81 -2.27
C GLY A 2 -24.22 -27.08 -1.62
N LEU A 3 -23.77 -27.52 -0.47
CA LEU A 3 -22.67 -26.90 0.28
C LEU A 3 -21.32 -27.01 -0.46
N VAL A 4 -21.05 -28.16 -1.08
CA VAL A 4 -19.83 -28.41 -1.88
C VAL A 4 -19.83 -27.56 -3.15
N LEU A 5 -20.99 -27.43 -3.83
CA LEU A 5 -21.09 -26.61 -5.03
C LEU A 5 -20.93 -25.12 -4.75
N THR A 6 -21.42 -24.62 -3.62
CA THR A 6 -21.25 -23.22 -3.19
C THR A 6 -19.79 -22.93 -2.87
N TYR A 7 -19.10 -23.82 -2.17
CA TYR A 7 -17.68 -23.71 -1.86
C TYR A 7 -16.80 -23.66 -3.13
N MET A 8 -17.13 -24.47 -4.16
CA MET A 8 -16.35 -24.52 -5.39
C MET A 8 -16.37 -23.20 -6.20
N ARG A 9 -17.31 -22.29 -5.90
CA ARG A 9 -17.44 -21.00 -6.59
C ARG A 9 -16.73 -19.83 -5.91
N LEU A 10 -16.24 -19.99 -4.67
CA LEU A 10 -15.60 -18.90 -3.93
C LEU A 10 -14.32 -18.40 -4.61
N PHE A 11 -13.56 -19.31 -5.15
CA PHE A 11 -12.30 -19.03 -5.85
C PHE A 11 -11.88 -20.20 -6.75
N LYS A 12 -10.95 -19.94 -7.66
CA LYS A 12 -10.37 -20.92 -8.59
C LYS A 12 -8.92 -21.19 -8.23
N ILE A 13 -8.36 -22.30 -8.74
CA ILE A 13 -6.91 -22.54 -8.70
C ILE A 13 -6.22 -21.41 -9.48
N GLY A 14 -5.19 -20.83 -8.89
CA GLY A 14 -4.47 -19.68 -9.42
C GLY A 14 -4.95 -18.32 -8.90
N ASP A 15 -6.11 -18.26 -8.23
CA ASP A 15 -6.58 -17.02 -7.63
C ASP A 15 -5.72 -16.61 -6.43
N ARG A 16 -5.42 -15.31 -6.32
CA ARG A 16 -4.86 -14.69 -5.13
C ARG A 16 -5.98 -14.44 -4.13
N VAL A 17 -5.84 -15.02 -2.95
CA VAL A 17 -6.86 -14.98 -1.89
C VAL A 17 -6.27 -14.65 -0.53
N LYS A 18 -7.13 -14.15 0.36
CA LYS A 18 -6.88 -14.15 1.80
C LYS A 18 -8.00 -14.93 2.48
N ILE A 19 -7.66 -16.01 3.17
CA ILE A 19 -8.57 -16.87 3.92
C ILE A 19 -8.18 -16.79 5.40
N GLY A 20 -8.96 -16.08 6.20
CA GLY A 20 -8.53 -15.70 7.54
C GLY A 20 -7.23 -14.90 7.46
N GLU A 21 -6.16 -15.40 8.09
CA GLU A 21 -4.84 -14.77 8.04
C GLU A 21 -3.94 -15.30 6.92
N VAL A 22 -4.36 -16.33 6.17
CA VAL A 22 -3.57 -16.94 5.11
C VAL A 22 -3.74 -16.16 3.81
N PHE A 23 -2.62 -15.63 3.29
CA PHE A 23 -2.56 -14.86 2.05
C PHE A 23 -1.66 -15.57 1.03
N GLY A 24 -2.17 -15.81 -0.16
CA GLY A 24 -1.41 -16.45 -1.22
C GLY A 24 -2.27 -16.89 -2.40
N ASP A 25 -1.71 -17.79 -3.23
CA ASP A 25 -2.35 -18.33 -4.42
C ASP A 25 -2.90 -19.72 -4.14
N VAL A 26 -4.13 -19.96 -4.56
CA VAL A 26 -4.77 -21.29 -4.46
C VAL A 26 -4.08 -22.22 -5.45
N ILE A 27 -3.47 -23.29 -4.95
CA ILE A 27 -2.76 -24.28 -5.78
C ILE A 27 -3.50 -25.62 -5.89
N GLU A 28 -4.36 -25.92 -4.92
CA GLU A 28 -5.12 -27.17 -4.92
C GLU A 28 -6.46 -26.99 -4.19
N LYS A 29 -7.49 -27.64 -4.70
CA LYS A 29 -8.82 -27.74 -4.07
C LYS A 29 -9.24 -29.21 -4.10
N SER A 30 -9.29 -29.84 -2.93
CA SER A 30 -9.83 -31.17 -2.75
C SER A 30 -11.20 -31.14 -2.03
N SER A 31 -11.79 -32.30 -1.79
CA SER A 31 -13.04 -32.38 -1.06
C SER A 31 -12.93 -31.98 0.42
N LEU A 32 -11.73 -32.06 1.01
CA LEU A 32 -11.49 -31.83 2.43
C LEU A 32 -10.60 -30.63 2.70
N VAL A 33 -9.68 -30.31 1.80
CA VAL A 33 -8.60 -29.36 2.03
C VAL A 33 -8.41 -28.45 0.82
N THR A 34 -8.16 -27.18 1.10
CA THR A 34 -7.66 -26.18 0.16
C THR A 34 -6.20 -25.91 0.48
N ARG A 35 -5.33 -25.94 -0.54
CA ARG A 35 -3.91 -25.57 -0.38
C ARG A 35 -3.61 -24.25 -1.00
N VAL A 36 -2.91 -23.41 -0.25
CA VAL A 36 -2.52 -22.06 -0.66
C VAL A 36 -0.99 -21.96 -0.58
N ARG A 37 -0.38 -21.43 -1.64
CA ARG A 37 1.03 -21.07 -1.65
C ARG A 37 1.16 -19.61 -1.28
N THR A 38 1.87 -19.31 -0.20
CA THR A 38 2.15 -17.94 0.24
C THR A 38 3.19 -17.26 -0.66
N ILE A 39 3.32 -15.95 -0.53
CA ILE A 39 4.37 -15.17 -1.23
C ILE A 39 5.79 -15.54 -0.77
N LYS A 40 5.93 -16.28 0.33
CA LYS A 40 7.20 -16.85 0.83
C LYS A 40 7.43 -18.28 0.36
N ASN A 41 6.61 -18.76 -0.59
CA ASN A 41 6.68 -20.11 -1.16
C ASN A 41 6.37 -21.23 -0.18
N GLU A 42 5.69 -20.94 0.91
CA GLU A 42 5.18 -21.91 1.87
C GLU A 42 3.83 -22.44 1.40
N ILE A 43 3.58 -23.74 1.62
CA ILE A 43 2.27 -24.36 1.32
C ILE A 43 1.49 -24.51 2.61
N ILE A 44 0.35 -23.84 2.68
CA ILE A 44 -0.57 -23.95 3.82
C ILE A 44 -1.79 -24.76 3.40
N SER A 45 -2.08 -25.81 4.16
CA SER A 45 -3.27 -26.66 3.98
C SER A 45 -4.36 -26.20 4.94
N ILE A 46 -5.48 -25.76 4.39
CA ILE A 46 -6.62 -25.22 5.14
C ILE A 46 -7.79 -26.20 5.01
N PRO A 47 -8.32 -26.75 6.12
CA PRO A 47 -9.55 -27.55 6.07
C PRO A 47 -10.69 -26.75 5.44
N ASN A 48 -11.47 -27.37 4.57
CA ASN A 48 -12.57 -26.68 3.90
C ASN A 48 -13.63 -26.16 4.88
N SER A 49 -13.81 -26.80 6.05
CA SER A 49 -14.65 -26.28 7.13
C SER A 49 -14.17 -24.91 7.63
N THR A 50 -12.86 -24.72 7.74
CA THR A 50 -12.27 -23.43 8.12
C THR A 50 -12.47 -22.38 7.02
N VAL A 51 -12.29 -22.75 5.76
CA VAL A 51 -12.55 -21.86 4.62
C VAL A 51 -13.98 -21.34 4.65
N MET A 52 -14.95 -22.21 4.92
CA MET A 52 -16.38 -21.86 4.94
C MET A 52 -16.79 -21.03 6.15
N SER A 53 -16.07 -21.12 7.26
CA SER A 53 -16.34 -20.35 8.49
C SER A 53 -15.52 -19.05 8.58
N SER A 54 -14.56 -18.85 7.69
CA SER A 54 -13.67 -17.67 7.67
C SER A 54 -14.13 -16.66 6.62
N HIS A 55 -13.77 -15.39 6.85
CA HIS A 55 -13.86 -14.40 5.80
C HIS A 55 -12.84 -14.70 4.69
N THR A 56 -13.31 -14.74 3.45
CA THR A 56 -12.47 -14.97 2.28
C THR A 56 -12.49 -13.75 1.38
N ILE A 57 -11.30 -13.20 1.08
CA ILE A 57 -11.12 -12.15 0.10
C ILE A 57 -10.52 -12.78 -1.15
N ASN A 58 -11.19 -12.60 -2.30
CA ASN A 58 -10.65 -12.99 -3.60
C ASN A 58 -10.17 -11.73 -4.33
N TYR A 59 -8.86 -11.59 -4.48
CA TYR A 59 -8.25 -10.43 -5.15
C TYR A 59 -8.25 -10.58 -6.68
N SER A 60 -8.43 -11.80 -7.18
CA SER A 60 -8.29 -12.12 -8.61
C SER A 60 -9.60 -12.11 -9.38
N SER A 61 -10.75 -12.33 -8.72
CA SER A 61 -12.01 -12.60 -9.43
C SER A 61 -12.40 -11.49 -10.40
N ASP A 62 -12.31 -10.25 -9.99
CA ASP A 62 -12.70 -9.07 -10.77
C ASP A 62 -11.51 -8.26 -11.29
N ALA A 63 -10.28 -8.59 -10.87
CA ALA A 63 -9.09 -7.83 -11.22
C ALA A 63 -8.83 -7.71 -12.74
N PRO A 64 -9.01 -8.76 -13.57
CA PRO A 64 -8.79 -8.65 -15.01
C PRO A 64 -9.74 -7.69 -15.73
N GLU A 65 -10.98 -7.57 -15.28
CA GLU A 65 -12.02 -6.78 -15.95
C GLU A 65 -12.24 -5.42 -15.31
N LYS A 66 -12.45 -5.40 -13.98
CA LYS A 66 -12.77 -4.18 -13.23
C LYS A 66 -11.55 -3.52 -12.58
N GLY A 67 -10.45 -4.24 -12.50
CA GLY A 67 -9.27 -3.83 -11.74
C GLY A 67 -9.40 -4.10 -10.25
N LEU A 68 -8.25 -4.31 -9.61
CA LEU A 68 -8.10 -4.35 -8.16
C LEU A 68 -7.49 -3.03 -7.71
N ILE A 69 -8.03 -2.42 -6.66
CA ILE A 69 -7.46 -1.21 -6.08
C ILE A 69 -6.40 -1.61 -5.04
N ILE A 70 -5.15 -1.20 -5.31
CA ILE A 70 -4.10 -1.16 -4.30
C ILE A 70 -4.11 0.23 -3.64
N HIS A 71 -3.73 0.29 -2.38
CA HIS A 71 -3.73 1.55 -1.64
C HIS A 71 -2.61 1.60 -0.61
N SER A 72 -2.09 2.79 -0.36
CA SER A 72 -1.10 3.02 0.69
C SER A 72 -1.33 4.37 1.33
N THR A 73 -1.13 4.46 2.63
CA THR A 73 -1.33 5.68 3.40
C THR A 73 0.01 6.23 3.84
N VAL A 74 0.21 7.52 3.64
CA VAL A 74 1.35 8.29 4.16
C VAL A 74 0.85 9.43 5.03
N THR A 75 1.65 9.82 6.00
CA THR A 75 1.34 10.92 6.91
C THR A 75 2.30 12.09 6.67
N ILE A 76 1.71 13.25 6.42
CA ILE A 76 2.44 14.46 5.99
C ILE A 76 1.97 15.62 6.85
N GLY A 77 2.87 16.49 7.23
CA GLY A 77 2.48 17.64 8.01
C GLY A 77 1.72 18.70 7.23
N TYR A 78 1.09 19.58 7.99
CA TYR A 78 0.23 20.66 7.46
C TYR A 78 0.98 21.75 6.68
N ASP A 79 2.29 21.82 6.77
CA ASP A 79 3.15 22.76 6.04
C ASP A 79 3.27 22.44 4.54
N VAL A 80 2.94 21.21 4.14
CA VAL A 80 2.86 20.82 2.73
C VAL A 80 1.44 21.07 2.22
N PRO A 81 1.24 21.88 1.17
CA PRO A 81 -0.06 22.06 0.56
C PRO A 81 -0.65 20.73 0.08
N TRP A 82 -1.91 20.48 0.41
CA TRP A 82 -2.55 19.22 0.05
C TRP A 82 -2.57 18.94 -1.47
N LYS A 83 -2.68 19.98 -2.30
CA LYS A 83 -2.63 19.84 -3.76
C LYS A 83 -1.29 19.29 -4.24
N GLU A 84 -0.20 19.79 -3.67
CA GLU A 84 1.15 19.30 -3.96
C GLU A 84 1.31 17.85 -3.54
N MET A 85 0.78 17.49 -2.36
CA MET A 85 0.84 16.11 -1.90
C MET A 85 0.02 15.16 -2.77
N HIS A 86 -1.16 15.57 -3.24
CA HIS A 86 -1.96 14.79 -4.19
C HIS A 86 -1.20 14.56 -5.49
N GLU A 87 -0.59 15.61 -6.05
CA GLU A 87 0.21 15.51 -7.28
C GLU A 87 1.40 14.56 -7.10
N ALA A 88 2.11 14.66 -5.99
CA ALA A 88 3.25 13.79 -5.68
C ALA A 88 2.85 12.32 -5.60
N LEU A 89 1.76 12.00 -4.92
CA LEU A 89 1.28 10.62 -4.79
C LEU A 89 0.74 10.05 -6.11
N ILE A 90 0.03 10.88 -6.90
CA ILE A 90 -0.43 10.48 -8.24
C ILE A 90 0.77 10.22 -9.16
N GLU A 91 1.78 11.08 -9.11
CA GLU A 91 3.03 10.88 -9.86
C GLU A 91 3.73 9.58 -9.46
N ALA A 92 3.86 9.30 -8.16
CA ALA A 92 4.45 8.06 -7.67
C ALA A 92 3.69 6.82 -8.17
N ALA A 93 2.36 6.85 -8.12
CA ALA A 93 1.54 5.78 -8.66
C ALA A 93 1.70 5.62 -10.18
N THR A 94 1.77 6.72 -10.92
CA THR A 94 1.96 6.71 -12.37
C THR A 94 3.32 6.16 -12.79
N ARG A 95 4.36 6.38 -11.99
CA ARG A 95 5.70 5.80 -12.19
C ARG A 95 5.76 4.31 -11.87
N THR A 96 4.75 3.78 -11.15
CA THR A 96 4.75 2.40 -10.70
C THR A 96 4.30 1.46 -11.82
N GLU A 97 5.16 0.52 -12.17
CA GLU A 97 4.86 -0.50 -13.18
C GLU A 97 3.61 -1.30 -12.80
N LEU A 98 2.79 -1.63 -13.79
CA LEU A 98 1.52 -2.37 -13.67
C LEU A 98 0.37 -1.59 -13.00
N VAL A 99 0.57 -0.37 -12.57
CA VAL A 99 -0.52 0.55 -12.25
C VAL A 99 -1.20 1.00 -13.54
N LEU A 100 -2.52 0.95 -13.56
CA LEU A 100 -3.29 1.35 -14.73
C LEU A 100 -3.37 2.87 -14.83
N PRO A 101 -3.24 3.44 -16.04
CA PRO A 101 -3.48 4.87 -16.26
C PRO A 101 -4.98 5.23 -16.28
N ASP A 102 -5.83 4.25 -16.57
CA ASP A 102 -7.29 4.38 -16.62
C ASP A 102 -7.94 3.13 -16.01
N PRO A 103 -8.75 3.27 -14.96
CA PRO A 103 -9.03 4.50 -14.20
C PRO A 103 -7.78 5.11 -13.55
N ALA A 104 -7.68 6.44 -13.60
CA ALA A 104 -6.51 7.15 -13.08
C ALA A 104 -6.33 6.95 -11.56
N PRO A 105 -5.09 6.90 -11.07
CA PRO A 105 -4.82 6.93 -9.64
C PRO A 105 -5.45 8.16 -8.97
N PHE A 106 -5.89 8.00 -7.73
CA PHE A 106 -6.53 9.08 -6.98
C PHE A 106 -6.12 9.04 -5.51
N VAL A 107 -6.21 10.19 -4.86
CA VAL A 107 -5.83 10.36 -3.45
C VAL A 107 -7.05 10.70 -2.61
N LEU A 108 -7.15 10.06 -1.46
CA LEU A 108 -8.12 10.39 -0.41
C LEU A 108 -7.38 10.92 0.82
N GLN A 109 -7.89 12.00 1.40
CA GLN A 109 -7.46 12.45 2.71
C GLN A 109 -8.30 11.72 3.75
N THR A 110 -7.70 10.79 4.47
CA THR A 110 -8.44 9.85 5.34
C THR A 110 -8.60 10.36 6.76
N SER A 111 -7.71 11.23 7.23
CA SER A 111 -7.85 11.89 8.53
C SER A 111 -7.05 13.19 8.62
N LEU A 112 -7.50 14.07 9.51
CA LEU A 112 -6.81 15.28 9.94
C LEU A 112 -6.47 15.09 11.42
N GLU A 113 -5.19 14.91 11.72
CA GLU A 113 -4.69 14.63 13.05
C GLU A 113 -3.98 15.86 13.66
N ASP A 114 -3.55 15.78 14.91
CA ASP A 114 -2.95 16.91 15.61
C ASP A 114 -1.71 17.49 14.91
N PHE A 115 -0.89 16.64 14.30
CA PHE A 115 0.39 17.04 13.71
C PHE A 115 0.57 16.67 12.24
N TYR A 116 -0.36 15.93 11.64
CA TYR A 116 -0.27 15.45 10.27
C TYR A 116 -1.64 15.24 9.63
N VAL A 117 -1.63 15.19 8.31
CA VAL A 117 -2.74 14.73 7.49
C VAL A 117 -2.40 13.34 6.95
N ALA A 118 -3.34 12.42 7.00
CA ALA A 118 -3.20 11.11 6.37
C ALA A 118 -3.74 11.14 4.94
N TYR A 119 -2.86 10.87 3.98
CA TYR A 119 -3.16 10.77 2.56
C TYR A 119 -3.10 9.32 2.10
N GLN A 120 -4.16 8.84 1.48
CA GLN A 120 -4.19 7.50 0.91
C GLN A 120 -4.18 7.58 -0.61
N ILE A 121 -3.11 7.09 -1.23
CA ILE A 121 -3.06 6.86 -2.69
C ILE A 121 -3.78 5.57 -3.02
N ASN A 122 -4.61 5.59 -4.04
CA ASN A 122 -5.35 4.46 -4.57
C ASN A 122 -5.05 4.33 -6.05
N ALA A 123 -4.78 3.12 -6.51
CA ALA A 123 -4.44 2.86 -7.89
C ALA A 123 -4.97 1.49 -8.34
N TYR A 124 -5.42 1.40 -9.58
CA TYR A 124 -5.93 0.17 -10.16
C TYR A 124 -4.81 -0.68 -10.75
N ILE A 125 -4.89 -1.99 -10.53
CA ILE A 125 -4.01 -3.00 -11.13
C ILE A 125 -4.85 -4.18 -11.64
N ARG A 126 -4.28 -5.00 -12.54
CA ARG A 126 -4.91 -6.25 -13.03
C ARG A 126 -4.23 -7.50 -12.50
N GLU A 127 -2.96 -7.42 -12.17
CA GLU A 127 -2.12 -8.54 -11.77
C GLU A 127 -2.17 -8.76 -10.27
N ALA A 128 -3.30 -9.30 -9.77
CA ALA A 128 -3.51 -9.56 -8.35
C ALA A 128 -2.41 -10.43 -7.72
N ASN A 129 -1.83 -11.37 -8.49
CA ASN A 129 -0.76 -12.24 -8.01
C ASN A 129 0.60 -11.52 -7.86
N LYS A 130 0.73 -10.31 -8.39
CA LYS A 130 1.94 -9.48 -8.27
C LYS A 130 1.81 -8.36 -7.24
N GLN A 131 0.76 -8.36 -6.43
CA GLN A 131 0.49 -7.30 -5.46
C GLN A 131 1.70 -6.92 -4.61
N ALA A 132 2.41 -7.90 -4.03
CA ALA A 132 3.54 -7.64 -3.14
C ALA A 132 4.65 -6.83 -3.83
N THR A 133 4.97 -7.17 -5.07
CA THR A 133 5.97 -6.44 -5.87
C THR A 133 5.47 -5.06 -6.24
N ILE A 134 4.20 -4.94 -6.65
CA ILE A 134 3.61 -3.65 -7.04
C ILE A 134 3.55 -2.72 -5.83
N TYR A 135 3.13 -3.19 -4.65
CA TYR A 135 3.17 -2.41 -3.41
C TYR A 135 4.59 -1.93 -3.07
N SER A 136 5.58 -2.82 -3.17
CA SER A 136 6.98 -2.46 -2.93
C SER A 136 7.45 -1.35 -3.88
N ASN A 137 7.16 -1.47 -5.17
CA ASN A 137 7.52 -0.47 -6.17
C ASN A 137 6.78 0.86 -5.94
N LEU A 138 5.50 0.80 -5.57
CA LEU A 138 4.74 1.99 -5.21
C LEU A 138 5.37 2.72 -4.01
N HIS A 139 5.76 1.98 -2.97
CA HIS A 139 6.41 2.57 -1.78
C HIS A 139 7.77 3.19 -2.12
N GLN A 140 8.56 2.57 -2.99
CA GLN A 140 9.82 3.15 -3.48
C GLN A 140 9.55 4.45 -4.23
N ASN A 141 8.62 4.45 -5.18
CA ASN A 141 8.27 5.64 -5.95
C ASN A 141 7.69 6.77 -5.08
N ILE A 142 6.93 6.45 -4.04
CA ILE A 142 6.45 7.44 -3.06
C ILE A 142 7.63 8.11 -2.37
N GLN A 143 8.61 7.33 -1.89
CA GLN A 143 9.80 7.88 -1.25
C GLN A 143 10.61 8.74 -2.21
N ASP A 144 10.85 8.25 -3.43
CA ASP A 144 11.61 8.97 -4.44
C ASP A 144 10.97 10.31 -4.79
N VAL A 145 9.68 10.33 -5.11
CA VAL A 145 8.95 11.56 -5.47
C VAL A 145 8.89 12.53 -4.29
N CYS A 146 8.64 12.04 -3.08
CA CYS A 146 8.64 12.91 -1.89
C CYS A 146 10.02 13.53 -1.67
N ASN A 147 11.08 12.75 -1.78
CA ASN A 147 12.46 13.25 -1.64
C ASN A 147 12.82 14.27 -2.73
N GLU A 148 12.48 13.98 -3.99
CA GLU A 148 12.70 14.89 -5.14
C GLU A 148 11.99 16.24 -4.95
N ARG A 149 10.81 16.23 -4.33
CA ARG A 149 10.00 17.42 -4.07
C ARG A 149 10.29 18.08 -2.72
N GLY A 150 11.20 17.52 -1.91
CA GLY A 150 11.49 18.02 -0.56
C GLY A 150 10.34 17.84 0.42
N ILE A 151 9.48 16.86 0.20
CA ILE A 151 8.35 16.53 1.08
C ILE A 151 8.82 15.52 2.13
N GLU A 152 8.70 15.89 3.39
CA GLU A 152 9.05 15.03 4.51
C GLU A 152 7.89 14.11 4.89
N ILE A 153 8.10 12.79 4.79
CA ILE A 153 7.13 11.79 5.26
C ILE A 153 7.29 11.65 6.77
N LEU A 154 6.19 11.82 7.52
CA LEU A 154 6.18 11.76 8.98
C LEU A 154 5.65 10.43 9.48
N SER A 155 6.38 9.85 10.44
CA SER A 155 5.85 8.77 11.27
C SER A 155 4.86 9.33 12.30
N PRO A 156 3.73 8.65 12.56
CA PRO A 156 2.81 9.04 13.64
C PRO A 156 3.46 9.11 15.02
N HIS A 157 4.57 8.41 15.21
CA HIS A 157 5.34 8.37 16.46
C HIS A 157 6.56 9.30 16.47
N TYR A 158 6.84 9.98 15.35
CA TYR A 158 7.97 10.90 15.25
C TYR A 158 7.58 12.29 15.74
N ARG A 159 8.19 12.72 16.86
CA ARG A 159 8.08 14.08 17.36
C ARG A 159 9.27 14.90 16.85
N ALA A 160 9.11 15.58 15.73
CA ALA A 160 10.07 16.57 15.28
C ALA A 160 9.52 17.98 15.57
N ALA A 161 10.36 18.83 16.13
CA ALA A 161 10.11 20.26 16.07
C ALA A 161 10.32 20.69 14.61
N ARG A 162 9.29 21.32 14.01
CA ARG A 162 9.37 21.81 12.61
C ARG A 162 10.07 23.16 12.60
N ASP A 163 11.35 23.11 12.76
CA ASP A 163 12.28 24.24 12.83
C ASP A 163 13.11 24.42 11.54
N GLY A 164 12.73 23.71 10.46
CA GLY A 164 13.50 23.64 9.21
C GLY A 164 14.47 22.46 9.16
N ASN A 165 14.48 21.58 10.17
CA ASN A 165 15.33 20.38 10.15
C ASN A 165 14.74 19.31 9.23
N MET A 166 15.52 18.87 8.24
CA MET A 166 15.16 17.85 7.25
C MET A 166 15.81 16.48 7.56
N SER A 167 15.78 16.06 8.84
CA SER A 167 16.48 14.86 9.32
C SER A 167 15.99 13.54 8.70
N THR A 168 14.78 13.52 8.11
CA THR A 168 14.20 12.33 7.46
C THR A 168 14.42 12.29 5.95
N ILE A 169 15.03 13.35 5.37
CA ILE A 169 15.40 13.39 3.95
C ILE A 169 16.82 12.85 3.79
N PRO A 170 17.06 11.86 2.91
CA PRO A 170 18.42 11.41 2.62
C PRO A 170 19.32 12.56 2.15
N SER A 171 20.58 12.54 2.53
CA SER A 171 21.54 13.62 2.26
C SER A 171 21.65 14.02 0.79
N ASP A 172 21.48 13.06 -0.11
CA ASP A 172 21.59 13.29 -1.56
C ASP A 172 20.42 14.13 -2.13
N TYR A 173 19.33 14.23 -1.38
CA TYR A 173 18.12 15.00 -1.75
C TYR A 173 18.01 16.34 -1.01
N LEU A 174 18.92 16.61 -0.08
CA LEU A 174 18.93 17.90 0.61
C LEU A 174 19.30 19.01 -0.36
N PRO A 175 18.73 20.24 -0.22
CA PRO A 175 19.18 21.41 -0.94
C PRO A 175 20.68 21.63 -0.75
N LYS A 176 21.39 22.06 -1.79
CA LYS A 176 22.87 22.25 -1.73
C LYS A 176 23.30 23.27 -0.69
N ASP A 177 22.41 24.17 -0.32
CA ASP A 177 22.55 25.23 0.66
C ASP A 177 21.87 24.93 2.00
N TYR A 178 21.44 23.65 2.20
CA TYR A 178 20.78 23.26 3.43
C TYR A 178 21.78 23.27 4.59
N GLU A 179 21.45 24.06 5.60
CA GLU A 179 22.09 24.03 6.91
C GLU A 179 21.07 23.61 7.97
N ALA A 180 21.41 22.60 8.77
CA ALA A 180 20.55 22.17 9.87
C ALA A 180 20.34 23.33 10.85
N PRO A 181 19.10 23.65 11.23
CA PRO A 181 18.84 24.75 12.16
C PRO A 181 19.52 24.49 13.50
N SER A 182 20.27 25.46 13.96
CA SER A 182 20.95 25.41 15.27
C SER A 182 19.99 25.84 16.39
N PHE A 183 20.15 25.28 17.56
CA PHE A 183 19.48 25.73 18.78
C PHE A 183 19.82 27.22 19.05
N ARG A 184 18.84 28.10 18.96
CA ARG A 184 18.99 29.47 19.39
C ARG A 184 18.66 29.57 20.88
N VAL A 185 19.65 29.63 21.73
CA VAL A 185 19.47 30.02 23.12
C VAL A 185 19.29 31.54 23.15
N LYS A 186 18.11 32.03 23.50
CA LYS A 186 17.94 33.44 23.88
C LYS A 186 18.76 33.62 25.16
N LYS A 187 19.84 34.40 25.08
CA LYS A 187 20.44 35.01 26.27
C LYS A 187 19.52 36.16 26.70
N ASP A 188 18.94 36.05 27.87
CA ASP A 188 18.26 37.17 28.58
C ASP A 188 19.29 38.25 28.93
#